data_50eb283c4431af7b8ac43f25689199f5
#
_entry.id   50eb283c4431af7b8ac43f25689199f5
#
_cell.length_a   1.000
_cell.length_b   1.000
_cell.length_c   1.000
_cell.angle_alpha   90.00
_cell.angle_beta   90.00
_cell.angle_gamma   90.00
#
_symmetry.space_group_name_H-M   'P 1'
#
loop_
_entity.id
_entity.type
_entity.pdbx_description
1 polymer ?
#
loop_
_entity_poly.entity_id
_entity_poly.type
_entity_poly.pdbx_seq_one_letter_code
_entity_poly.pdbx_strand_id
1 'polypeptide(L)' 'MITSKVKAAILGESTLKSAEINVETFKGIVQLSGFISSQTAANKAVELARAVKGVTSVKNDMRIK' A
#
# COMPACT_ATOMS: atom_id res chain seq x y z
N MET A 1 -11.08 -0.85 -10.22
CA MET A 1 -9.74 -0.37 -10.55
C MET A 1 -8.75 -0.76 -9.47
N ILE A 2 -7.51 -0.98 -9.83
CA ILE A 2 -6.47 -1.45 -8.89
C ILE A 2 -6.28 -0.49 -7.72
N THR A 3 -6.18 0.81 -8.00
CA THR A 3 -5.98 1.82 -6.95
C THR A 3 -7.05 1.74 -5.87
N SER A 4 -8.31 1.66 -6.26
CA SER A 4 -9.42 1.58 -5.31
C SER A 4 -9.36 0.30 -4.48
N LYS A 5 -9.01 -0.82 -5.10
CA LYS A 5 -8.91 -2.10 -4.41
C LYS A 5 -7.76 -2.11 -3.41
N VAL A 6 -6.62 -1.53 -3.77
CA VAL A 6 -5.47 -1.40 -2.87
C VAL A 6 -5.82 -0.52 -1.69
N LYS A 7 -6.45 0.63 -1.94
CA LYS A 7 -6.88 1.54 -0.86
C LYS A 7 -7.86 0.85 0.08
N ALA A 8 -8.82 0.11 -0.45
CA ALA A 8 -9.79 -0.59 0.37
C ALA A 8 -9.12 -1.65 1.25
N ALA A 9 -8.17 -2.39 0.71
CA ALA A 9 -7.42 -3.39 1.47
C ALA A 9 -6.62 -2.75 2.61
N ILE A 10 -5.98 -1.62 2.34
CA ILE A 10 -5.20 -0.89 3.34
C ILE A 10 -6.12 -0.33 4.43
N LEU A 11 -7.25 0.26 4.06
CA LEU A 11 -8.20 0.81 5.03
C LEU A 11 -8.80 -0.26 5.93
N GLY A 12 -8.92 -1.48 5.42
CA GLY A 12 -9.43 -2.60 6.20
C GLY A 12 -8.43 -3.21 7.17
N GLU A 13 -7.16 -2.79 7.12
CA GLU A 13 -6.11 -3.37 7.96
C GLU A 13 -5.87 -2.51 9.19
N SER A 14 -6.13 -3.06 10.38
CA SER A 14 -6.03 -2.32 11.64
C SER A 14 -4.61 -1.85 11.94
N THR A 15 -3.59 -2.59 11.51
CA THR A 15 -2.19 -2.19 11.75
C THR A 15 -1.78 -0.95 10.95
N LEU A 16 -2.57 -0.58 9.95
CA LEU A 16 -2.30 0.58 9.10
C LEU A 16 -3.21 1.76 9.40
N LYS A 17 -3.91 1.72 10.52
CA LYS A 17 -4.97 2.66 10.85
C LYS A 17 -4.51 4.11 10.91
N SER A 18 -3.30 4.35 11.40
CA SER A 18 -2.74 5.70 11.53
C SER A 18 -1.79 6.08 10.40
N ALA A 19 -1.66 5.24 9.39
CA ALA A 19 -0.75 5.51 8.28
C ALA A 19 -1.36 6.49 7.29
N GLU A 20 -0.51 7.34 6.73
CA GLU A 20 -0.89 8.21 5.63
C GLU A 20 -0.29 7.62 4.36
N ILE A 21 -1.10 6.86 3.63
CA ILE A 21 -0.63 6.15 2.45
C ILE A 21 -1.32 6.66 1.21
N ASN A 22 -0.52 7.10 0.25
CA ASN A 22 -0.99 7.46 -1.07
C ASN A 22 -0.71 6.30 -2.02
N VAL A 23 -1.68 5.94 -2.82
CA VAL A 23 -1.59 4.83 -3.76
C VAL A 23 -1.74 5.35 -5.17
N GLU A 24 -0.78 5.01 -6.02
CA GLU A 24 -0.85 5.31 -7.44
C GLU A 24 -0.57 4.03 -8.22
N THR A 25 -1.28 3.86 -9.33
CA THR A 25 -1.13 2.67 -10.16
C THR A 25 -0.84 3.08 -11.59
N PHE A 26 0.17 2.46 -12.19
CA PHE A 26 0.52 2.67 -13.58
C PHE A 26 0.91 1.33 -14.21
N LYS A 27 0.16 0.89 -15.19
CA LYS A 27 0.40 -0.36 -15.91
C LYS A 27 0.63 -1.56 -14.99
N GLY A 28 -0.22 -1.70 -13.97
CA GLY A 28 -0.14 -2.80 -13.02
C GLY A 28 0.91 -2.61 -11.93
N ILE A 29 1.72 -1.55 -11.99
CA ILE A 29 2.69 -1.23 -10.95
C ILE A 29 2.04 -0.30 -9.95
N VAL A 30 2.03 -0.72 -8.68
CA VAL A 30 1.47 0.08 -7.59
C VAL A 30 2.60 0.79 -6.88
N GLN A 31 2.48 2.09 -6.72
CA GLN A 31 3.42 2.88 -5.93
C GLN A 31 2.74 3.32 -4.65
N LEU A 32 3.35 3.00 -3.53
CA LEU A 32 2.89 3.40 -2.20
C LEU A 32 3.83 4.49 -1.68
N SER A 33 3.27 5.61 -1.26
CA SER A 33 4.05 6.70 -0.71
C SER A 33 3.35 7.26 0.52
N GLY A 34 4.05 8.06 1.30
CA GLY A 34 3.53 8.66 2.51
C GLY A 34 4.32 8.26 3.74
N PHE A 35 3.64 8.23 4.88
CA PHE A 35 4.27 7.95 6.16
C PHE A 35 3.61 6.79 6.87
N ILE A 36 4.43 5.98 7.52
CA ILE A 36 3.96 4.80 8.23
C ILE A 36 4.75 4.66 9.54
N SER A 37 4.17 3.99 10.52
CA SER A 37 4.73 3.98 11.86
C SER A 37 5.88 2.99 12.07
N SER A 38 5.98 1.97 11.25
CA SER A 38 7.02 0.95 11.43
C SER A 38 7.32 0.22 10.12
N GLN A 39 8.47 -0.44 10.07
CA GLN A 39 8.82 -1.28 8.91
C GLN A 39 7.86 -2.46 8.77
N THR A 40 7.41 -3.02 9.89
CA THR A 40 6.43 -4.11 9.88
C THR A 40 5.13 -3.67 9.20
N ALA A 41 4.65 -2.47 9.54
CA ALA A 41 3.46 -1.92 8.91
C ALA A 41 3.68 -1.66 7.42
N ALA A 42 4.86 -1.16 7.04
CA ALA A 42 5.20 -0.94 5.64
C ALA A 42 5.18 -2.26 4.86
N ASN A 43 5.76 -3.30 5.43
CA ASN A 43 5.77 -4.63 4.81
C ASN A 43 4.35 -5.15 4.63
N LYS A 44 3.48 -4.92 5.61
CA LYS A 44 2.08 -5.33 5.52
C LYS A 44 1.36 -4.60 4.39
N ALA A 45 1.58 -3.30 4.26
CA ALA A 45 0.96 -2.52 3.18
C ALA A 45 1.40 -3.04 1.81
N VAL A 46 2.68 -3.33 1.63
CA VAL A 46 3.21 -3.88 0.39
C VAL A 46 2.58 -5.24 0.10
N GLU A 47 2.48 -6.09 1.11
CA GLU A 47 1.88 -7.42 0.98
C GLU A 47 0.41 -7.32 0.53
N LEU A 48 -0.36 -6.43 1.15
CA LEU A 48 -1.76 -6.23 0.78
C LEU A 48 -1.90 -5.72 -0.66
N ALA A 49 -1.05 -4.78 -1.05
CA ALA A 49 -1.08 -4.25 -2.42
C ALA A 49 -0.74 -5.33 -3.43
N ARG A 50 0.25 -6.16 -3.13
CA ARG A 50 0.69 -7.23 -4.02
C ARG A 50 -0.39 -8.28 -4.23
N ALA A 51 -1.24 -8.50 -3.24
CA ALA A 51 -2.30 -9.50 -3.30
C ALA A 51 -3.48 -9.07 -4.17
N VAL A 52 -3.57 -7.81 -4.55
CA VAL A 52 -4.67 -7.33 -5.38
C VAL A 52 -4.51 -7.84 -6.80
N LYS A 53 -5.61 -8.38 -7.35
CA LYS A 53 -5.60 -8.92 -8.71
C LYS A 53 -5.26 -7.81 -9.72
N GLY A 54 -4.35 -8.10 -10.62
CA GLY A 54 -3.90 -7.16 -11.64
C GLY A 54 -2.62 -6.42 -11.28
N VAL A 55 -2.17 -6.53 -10.03
CA VAL A 55 -0.91 -5.92 -9.61
C VAL A 55 0.25 -6.79 -10.06
N THR A 56 1.18 -6.21 -10.82
CA THR A 56 2.36 -6.92 -11.30
C THR A 56 3.57 -6.68 -10.40
N SER A 57 3.67 -5.49 -9.80
CA SER A 57 4.71 -5.19 -8.83
C SER A 57 4.28 -4.05 -7.93
N VAL A 58 4.97 -3.91 -6.79
CA VAL A 58 4.70 -2.84 -5.83
C VAL A 58 6.00 -2.13 -5.53
N LYS A 59 5.97 -0.80 -5.65
CA LYS A 59 7.10 0.06 -5.30
C LYS A 59 6.79 0.74 -3.97
N ASN A 60 7.65 0.54 -3.00
CA ASN A 60 7.47 1.12 -1.67
C ASN A 60 8.33 2.37 -1.52
N ASP A 61 7.67 3.53 -1.54
CA ASP A 61 8.29 4.82 -1.29
C ASP A 61 7.79 5.44 0.02
N MET A 62 7.24 4.60 0.92
CA MET A 62 6.79 5.09 2.21
C MET A 62 7.97 5.36 3.13
N ARG A 63 7.80 6.37 3.98
CA ARG A 63 8.80 6.75 4.98
C ARG A 63 8.31 6.36 6.36
N ILE A 64 9.20 5.86 7.18
CA ILE A 64 8.89 5.52 8.57
C ILE A 64 9.03 6.79 9.40
N LYS A 65 7.98 7.09 10.14
CA LYS A 65 7.90 8.33 10.92
C LYS A 65 8.14 8.08 12.40
#